data_89963fc4c129fda4ab443859946f8c70
#
_entry.id   89963fc4c129fda4ab443859946f8c70
#
_cell.length_a   1.000
_cell.length_b   1.000
_cell.length_c   1.000
_cell.angle_alpha   90.00
_cell.angle_beta   90.00
_cell.angle_gamma   90.00
#
_symmetry.space_group_name_H-M   'P 1'
#
loop_
_entity.id
_entity.type
_entity.pdbx_description
1 polymer ?
#
loop_
_entity_poly.entity_id
_entity_poly.type
_entity_poly.pdbx_seq_one_letter_code
_entity_poly.pdbx_strand_id
1 'polypeptide(L)'
;MTGDLFADARDVAVMPASPRLTAWAPQDWPVHADWQPALDAFWRSAHGVALGDFVQARLAGGAVVYPKHPLWALQLTPLSQVRVVILGQDPYHGPNQAQGLSFSVAPGVKI
;
A
#
# COMPACT_ATOMS: atom_id res chain seq x y z
N MET A 1 -18.70 18.80 4.19
CA MET A 1 -18.29 18.53 4.13
C MET A 1 -17.97 18.38 3.94
N THR A 2 -18.00 18.08 4.07
CA THR A 2 -17.69 17.70 4.03
C THR A 2 -17.10 17.54 3.41
N GLY A 3 -17.28 17.81 3.37
CA GLY A 3 -16.80 17.47 2.73
C GLY A 3 -16.00 17.70 2.03
N ASP A 4 -16.00 18.83 2.12
CA ASP A 4 -15.54 18.90 1.05
C ASP A 4 -14.15 18.58 0.92
N LEU A 5 -13.24 18.86 1.79
CA LEU A 5 -11.90 18.32 1.82
C LEU A 5 -11.93 16.81 1.94
N PHE A 6 -12.75 16.30 2.83
CA PHE A 6 -12.83 14.87 3.05
C PHE A 6 -13.52 14.14 1.90
N ALA A 7 -14.42 14.79 1.21
CA ALA A 7 -15.06 14.19 0.05
C ALA A 7 -14.05 14.01 -1.09
N ASP A 8 -13.25 15.03 -1.36
CA ASP A 8 -12.23 14.94 -2.40
C ASP A 8 -11.15 13.93 -2.01
N ALA A 9 -10.75 13.92 -0.76
CA ALA A 9 -9.79 12.95 -0.28
C ALA A 9 -10.32 11.52 -0.41
N ARG A 10 -11.61 11.33 -0.15
CA ARG A 10 -12.20 10.01 -0.33
C ARG A 10 -12.23 9.58 -1.78
N ASP A 11 -12.51 10.50 -2.69
CA ASP A 11 -12.51 10.18 -4.12
C ASP A 11 -11.13 9.73 -4.58
N VAL A 12 -10.08 10.35 -4.05
CA VAL A 12 -8.71 10.00 -4.37
C VAL A 12 -8.26 8.77 -3.59
N ALA A 13 -8.66 8.68 -2.33
CA ALA A 13 -8.17 7.67 -1.41
C ALA A 13 -9.11 6.48 -1.24
N VAL A 14 -10.26 6.52 -1.91
CA VAL A 14 -11.22 5.45 -1.78
C VAL A 14 -10.62 4.16 -2.32
N MET A 15 -10.58 3.20 -1.45
CA MET A 15 -10.24 1.84 -1.81
C MET A 15 -11.42 0.97 -1.42
N PRO A 16 -11.79 0.01 -2.26
CA PRO A 16 -12.79 -0.97 -1.85
C PRO A 16 -12.35 -1.59 -0.54
N ALA A 17 -13.29 -1.94 0.31
CA ALA A 17 -13.00 -2.53 1.61
C ALA A 17 -12.03 -3.68 1.45
N SER A 18 -10.78 -3.42 1.73
CA SER A 18 -9.67 -4.35 1.83
C SER A 18 -9.59 -5.40 0.73
N PRO A 19 -9.55 -5.02 -0.54
CA PRO A 19 -9.26 -6.02 -1.55
C PRO A 19 -7.87 -6.57 -1.32
N ARG A 20 -7.75 -7.85 -1.61
CA ARG A 20 -6.49 -8.56 -1.44
C ARG A 20 -5.51 -8.24 -2.54
N LEU A 21 -4.24 -8.38 -2.22
CA LEU A 21 -3.20 -8.45 -3.22
C LEU A 21 -3.29 -9.82 -3.89
N THR A 22 -3.54 -9.83 -5.19
CA THR A 22 -3.71 -11.07 -5.94
C THR A 22 -2.57 -11.35 -6.91
N ALA A 23 -1.72 -10.35 -7.16
CA ALA A 23 -0.60 -10.50 -8.07
C ALA A 23 0.51 -9.54 -7.65
N TRP A 24 1.74 -9.92 -7.96
CA TRP A 24 2.89 -9.04 -7.76
C TRP A 24 3.04 -8.16 -9.01
N ALA A 25 2.52 -6.95 -8.92
CA ALA A 25 2.53 -6.02 -10.05
C ALA A 25 2.83 -4.60 -9.56
N PRO A 26 4.06 -4.33 -9.08
CA PRO A 26 4.41 -3.03 -8.51
C PRO A 26 4.18 -1.87 -9.48
N GLN A 27 4.28 -2.11 -10.79
CA GLN A 27 4.04 -1.09 -11.79
C GLN A 27 2.59 -0.59 -11.80
N ASP A 28 1.65 -1.37 -11.24
CA ASP A 28 0.24 -1.01 -11.20
C ASP A 28 -0.15 -0.32 -9.88
N TRP A 29 0.77 -0.25 -8.92
CA TRP A 29 0.46 0.35 -7.62
C TRP A 29 0.59 1.87 -7.73
N PRO A 30 -0.49 2.61 -7.39
CA PRO A 30 -0.41 4.07 -7.48
C PRO A 30 0.54 4.64 -6.45
N VAL A 31 1.45 5.48 -6.92
CA VAL A 31 2.38 6.24 -6.09
C VAL A 31 2.53 7.63 -6.71
N HIS A 32 2.87 8.62 -5.88
CA HIS A 32 3.21 9.92 -6.40
C HIS A 32 4.45 9.80 -7.29
N ALA A 33 4.46 10.54 -8.41
CA ALA A 33 5.49 10.39 -9.42
C ALA A 33 6.92 10.58 -8.91
N ASP A 34 7.11 11.42 -7.88
CA ASP A 34 8.46 11.68 -7.36
C ASP A 34 9.05 10.49 -6.60
N TRP A 35 8.25 9.49 -6.23
CA TRP A 35 8.78 8.24 -5.67
C TRP A 35 9.30 7.29 -6.74
N GLN A 36 8.91 7.47 -7.99
CA GLN A 36 9.11 6.47 -9.02
C GLN A 36 10.58 6.12 -9.24
N PRO A 37 11.52 7.08 -9.32
CA PRO A 37 12.93 6.72 -9.53
C PRO A 37 13.49 5.82 -8.43
N ALA A 38 13.16 6.11 -7.17
CA ALA A 38 13.65 5.30 -6.05
C ALA A 38 13.03 3.91 -6.05
N LEU A 39 11.74 3.82 -6.36
CA LEU A 39 11.06 2.53 -6.44
C LEU A 39 11.58 1.69 -7.58
N ASP A 40 11.77 2.28 -8.75
CA ASP A 40 12.31 1.54 -9.90
C ASP A 40 13.69 1.00 -9.61
N ALA A 41 14.53 1.77 -8.95
CA ALA A 41 15.85 1.30 -8.54
C ALA A 41 15.74 0.14 -7.56
N PHE A 42 14.82 0.22 -6.60
CA PHE A 42 14.62 -0.87 -5.65
C PHE A 42 14.13 -2.14 -6.33
N TRP A 43 13.14 -2.02 -7.23
CA TRP A 43 12.58 -3.21 -7.89
C TRP A 43 13.64 -3.93 -8.72
N ARG A 44 14.62 -3.21 -9.26
CA ARG A 44 15.73 -3.80 -10.02
C ARG A 44 16.83 -4.36 -9.14
N SER A 45 16.86 -4.00 -7.86
CA SER A 45 17.89 -4.46 -6.94
C SER A 45 17.70 -5.93 -6.57
N ALA A 46 18.76 -6.54 -6.05
CA ALA A 46 18.67 -7.92 -5.58
C ALA A 46 17.62 -8.09 -4.49
N HIS A 47 17.51 -7.13 -3.60
CA HIS A 47 16.48 -7.18 -2.53
C HIS A 47 15.08 -7.04 -3.11
N GLY A 48 14.88 -6.18 -4.07
CA GLY A 48 13.58 -6.01 -4.71
C GLY A 48 13.14 -7.25 -5.48
N VAL A 49 14.07 -7.87 -6.20
CA VAL A 49 13.80 -9.11 -6.91
C VAL A 49 13.45 -10.23 -5.92
N ALA A 50 14.25 -10.36 -4.86
CA ALA A 50 14.00 -11.39 -3.85
C ALA A 50 12.65 -11.20 -3.17
N LEU A 51 12.28 -9.95 -2.86
CA LEU A 51 10.96 -9.66 -2.27
C LEU A 51 9.85 -10.08 -3.21
N GLY A 52 9.95 -9.73 -4.49
CA GLY A 52 8.95 -10.11 -5.48
C GLY A 52 8.80 -11.62 -5.60
N ASP A 53 9.93 -12.33 -5.66
CA ASP A 53 9.91 -13.79 -5.73
C ASP A 53 9.25 -14.40 -4.49
N PHE A 54 9.55 -13.85 -3.32
CA PHE A 54 8.96 -14.34 -2.08
C PHE A 54 7.44 -14.14 -2.07
N VAL A 55 6.97 -12.95 -2.41
CA VAL A 55 5.54 -12.67 -2.37
C VAL A 55 4.80 -13.49 -3.42
N GLN A 56 5.37 -13.61 -4.62
CA GLN A 56 4.75 -14.43 -5.68
C GLN A 56 4.61 -15.89 -5.25
N ALA A 57 5.65 -16.43 -4.62
CA ALA A 57 5.59 -17.80 -4.12
C ALA A 57 4.51 -17.97 -3.04
N ARG A 58 4.38 -16.99 -2.14
CA ARG A 58 3.35 -17.03 -1.11
C ARG A 58 1.95 -16.96 -1.72
N LEU A 59 1.75 -16.08 -2.69
CA LEU A 59 0.46 -15.98 -3.36
C LEU A 59 0.11 -17.27 -4.11
N ALA A 60 1.08 -17.84 -4.80
CA ALA A 60 0.88 -19.11 -5.51
C ALA A 60 0.54 -20.24 -4.55
N GLY A 61 1.06 -20.20 -3.33
CA GLY A 61 0.77 -21.17 -2.29
C GLY A 61 -0.55 -20.93 -1.56
N GLY A 62 -1.33 -19.93 -1.96
CA GLY A 62 -2.63 -19.67 -1.37
C GLY A 62 -2.63 -18.69 -0.21
N ALA A 63 -1.52 -18.01 0.07
CA ALA A 63 -1.48 -17.01 1.13
C ALA A 63 -2.43 -15.87 0.83
N VAL A 64 -3.08 -15.36 1.87
CA VAL A 64 -3.96 -14.21 1.77
C VAL A 64 -3.17 -12.98 2.21
N VAL A 65 -3.04 -12.02 1.32
CA VAL A 65 -2.23 -10.83 1.56
C VAL A 65 -3.08 -9.58 1.38
N TYR A 66 -3.00 -8.67 2.31
CA TYR A 66 -3.64 -7.38 2.27
C TYR A 66 -2.57 -6.29 2.38
N PRO A 67 -2.82 -5.09 1.87
CA PRO A 67 -3.93 -4.69 1.00
C PRO A 67 -3.59 -4.87 -0.48
N LYS A 68 -4.53 -4.55 -1.34
CA LYS A 68 -4.32 -4.58 -2.80
C LYS A 68 -3.25 -3.58 -3.24
N HIS A 69 -3.21 -2.41 -2.58
CA HIS A 69 -2.26 -1.35 -2.90
C HIS A 69 -1.34 -1.10 -1.70
N PRO A 70 -0.28 -1.90 -1.54
CA PRO A 70 0.55 -1.82 -0.33
C PRO A 70 1.34 -0.52 -0.21
N LEU A 71 1.50 0.23 -1.29
CA LEU A 71 2.23 1.49 -1.28
C LEU A 71 1.33 2.72 -1.29
N TRP A 72 0.09 2.58 -0.86
CA TRP A 72 -0.89 3.66 -0.93
C TRP A 72 -0.43 4.93 -0.21
N ALA A 73 0.31 4.80 0.89
CA ALA A 73 0.86 5.96 1.58
C ALA A 73 1.75 6.82 0.67
N LEU A 74 2.44 6.20 -0.27
CA LEU A 74 3.32 6.91 -1.20
C LEU A 74 2.53 7.62 -2.31
N GLN A 75 1.29 7.27 -2.51
CA GLN A 75 0.39 8.03 -3.38
C GLN A 75 -0.06 9.31 -2.70
N LEU A 76 -0.32 9.26 -1.40
CA LEU A 76 -0.86 10.38 -0.66
C LEU A 76 0.20 11.36 -0.20
N THR A 77 1.43 10.90 0.02
CA THR A 77 2.52 11.74 0.52
C THR A 77 3.66 11.74 -0.47
N PRO A 78 3.86 12.84 -1.22
CA PRO A 78 5.00 12.95 -2.12
C PRO A 78 6.32 12.82 -1.37
N LEU A 79 7.32 12.23 -2.03
CA LEU A 79 8.66 12.09 -1.44
C LEU A 79 9.21 13.44 -0.98
N SER A 80 8.98 14.49 -1.76
CA SER A 80 9.47 15.84 -1.43
C SER A 80 8.89 16.40 -0.13
N GLN A 81 7.81 15.82 0.38
CA GLN A 81 7.18 16.27 1.62
C GLN A 81 7.50 15.37 2.81
N VAL A 82 8.22 14.29 2.59
CA VAL A 82 8.60 13.41 3.69
C VAL A 82 9.65 14.07 4.56
N ARG A 83 9.39 14.13 5.85
CA ARG A 83 10.32 14.69 6.82
C ARG A 83 10.85 13.65 7.78
N VAL A 84 10.04 12.64 8.06
CA VAL A 84 10.36 11.59 9.02
C VAL A 84 9.83 10.27 8.47
N VAL A 85 10.62 9.23 8.60
CA VAL A 85 10.16 7.87 8.29
C VAL A 85 10.16 7.07 9.58
N ILE A 86 9.02 6.48 9.90
CA ILE A 86 8.89 5.63 11.07
C ILE A 86 8.73 4.19 10.58
N LEU A 87 9.66 3.35 10.99
CA LEU A 87 9.58 1.92 10.67
C LEU A 87 9.01 1.19 11.86
N GLY A 88 8.06 0.33 11.58
CA GLY A 88 7.44 -0.46 12.62
C GLY A 88 6.89 -1.74 12.06
N GLN A 89 6.33 -2.53 12.94
CA GLN A 89 5.65 -3.74 12.54
C GLN A 89 4.20 -3.43 12.24
N ASP A 90 3.62 -4.18 11.30
CA ASP A 90 2.21 -4.05 10.94
C ASP A 90 1.32 -4.20 12.17
N PRO A 91 0.52 -3.19 12.52
CA PRO A 91 -0.34 -3.26 13.69
C PRO A 91 -1.61 -4.09 13.47
N TYR A 92 -2.01 -4.31 12.22
CA TYR A 92 -3.27 -4.99 11.91
C TYR A 92 -3.00 -6.12 10.93
N HIS A 93 -3.19 -7.34 11.37
CA HIS A 93 -2.97 -8.52 10.54
C HIS A 93 -4.24 -9.37 10.39
N GLY A 94 -5.38 -8.86 10.84
CA GLY A 94 -6.65 -9.55 10.66
C GLY A 94 -7.21 -9.39 9.24
N PRO A 95 -8.23 -10.20 8.91
CA PRO A 95 -8.85 -10.12 7.59
C PRO A 95 -9.39 -8.72 7.31
N ASN A 96 -9.15 -8.23 6.11
CA ASN A 96 -9.67 -6.96 5.62
C ASN A 96 -9.26 -5.74 6.44
N GLN A 97 -8.21 -5.80 7.24
CA GLN A 97 -7.79 -4.65 8.06
C GLN A 97 -6.80 -3.74 7.34
N ALA A 98 -5.75 -4.29 6.75
CA ALA A 98 -4.70 -3.46 6.13
C ALA A 98 -5.23 -2.76 4.88
N GLN A 99 -4.92 -1.46 4.76
CA GLN A 99 -5.34 -0.67 3.61
C GLN A 99 -4.21 0.20 3.03
N GLY A 100 -2.97 -0.05 3.44
CA GLY A 100 -1.82 0.70 2.91
C GLY A 100 -1.50 1.97 3.67
N LEU A 101 -2.15 2.23 4.78
CA LEU A 101 -1.91 3.37 5.66
C LEU A 101 -1.70 2.87 7.07
N SER A 102 -0.67 3.39 7.74
CA SER A 102 -0.36 2.99 9.12
C SER A 102 -1.50 3.35 10.06
N PHE A 103 -1.80 2.43 10.97
CA PHE A 103 -2.80 2.62 12.01
C PHE A 103 -4.18 2.97 11.49
N SER A 104 -4.52 2.45 10.32
CA SER A 104 -5.79 2.77 9.68
C SER A 104 -6.39 1.52 9.08
N VAL A 105 -7.70 1.41 9.16
CA VAL A 105 -8.47 0.38 8.47
C VAL A 105 -9.54 1.03 7.63
N ALA A 106 -10.05 0.29 6.65
CA ALA A 106 -11.11 0.82 5.79
C ALA A 106 -12.38 1.10 6.60
N PRO A 107 -13.21 2.06 6.17
CA PRO A 107 -14.47 2.33 6.84
C PRO A 107 -15.30 1.06 7.00
N GLY A 108 -15.88 0.88 8.18
CA GLY A 108 -16.70 -0.29 8.47
C GLY A 108 -15.95 -1.52 8.94
N VAL A 109 -14.62 -1.50 8.88
CA VAL A 109 -13.81 -2.61 9.36
C VAL A 109 -13.48 -2.40 10.83
N LYS A 110 -13.65 -3.43 11.63
CA LYS A 110 -13.33 -3.35 13.06
C LYS A 110 -11.87 -3.70 13.29
N ILE A 111 -11.31 -3.04 14.26
CA ILE A 111 -9.97 -3.31 14.73
C ILE A 111 -9.97 -4.45 15.75
#